data_394c3042553c4a2bacddeb80aef396a0
#
_entry.id   394c3042553c4a2bacddeb80aef396a0
#
_cell.length_a   1.000
_cell.length_b   1.000
_cell.length_c   1.000
_cell.angle_alpha   90.00
_cell.angle_beta   90.00
_cell.angle_gamma   90.00
#
_symmetry.space_group_name_H-M   'P 1'
#
loop_
_entity.id
_entity.type
_entity.pdbx_description
1 polymer ?
#
loop_
_entity_poly.entity_id
_entity_poly.type
_entity_poly.pdbx_seq_one_letter_code
_entity_poly.pdbx_strand_id
1 'polypeptide(L)'
;MLSPDAYAVMDGKTSRFGGLYIYRDKFRVLPYGRVDFDFLKFEERRAKRIGEYFFRYNKMFGYLGITRDANRNLTDKAGREGLIENKAYREFKRDLIELFIDLAKTYFATPDKDSDNARSEQQEEIRKRNEKMADAEKRNVQQARKAFMDELKNNGPEIQKLQTEVEDL
;
A
#
# COMPACT_ATOMS: atom_id res chain seq x y z
N MET A 1 18.26 1.73 -8.67
CA MET A 1 18.61 2.76 -7.66
C MET A 1 18.01 4.08 -8.12
N LEU A 2 17.40 4.87 -7.23
CA LEU A 2 16.87 6.19 -7.58
C LEU A 2 18.04 7.17 -7.81
N SER A 3 17.87 8.14 -8.73
CA SER A 3 18.82 9.24 -8.87
C SER A 3 18.83 10.11 -7.61
N PRO A 4 19.92 10.83 -7.31
CA PRO A 4 20.00 11.73 -6.15
C PRO A 4 18.83 12.74 -6.10
N ASP A 5 18.44 13.29 -7.24
CA ASP A 5 17.34 14.26 -7.35
C ASP A 5 15.98 13.59 -7.07
N ALA A 6 15.76 12.40 -7.61
CA ALA A 6 14.55 11.63 -7.33
C ALA A 6 14.46 11.24 -5.86
N TYR A 7 15.59 10.90 -5.24
CA TYR A 7 15.66 10.62 -3.80
C TYR A 7 15.30 11.86 -2.97
N ALA A 8 15.86 13.03 -3.28
CA ALA A 8 15.57 14.27 -2.56
C ALA A 8 14.08 14.66 -2.65
N VAL A 9 13.47 14.50 -3.83
CA VAL A 9 12.04 14.74 -4.03
C VAL A 9 11.19 13.76 -3.21
N MET A 10 11.55 12.49 -3.20
CA MET A 10 10.83 11.47 -2.41
C MET A 10 11.00 11.69 -0.91
N ASP A 11 12.21 12.06 -0.46
CA ASP A 11 12.47 12.36 0.95
C ASP A 11 11.67 13.56 1.44
N GLY A 12 11.55 14.61 0.64
CA GLY A 12 10.69 15.76 0.93
C GLY A 12 9.20 15.38 1.00
N LYS A 13 8.73 14.53 0.10
CA LYS A 13 7.33 14.04 0.12
C LYS A 13 7.06 13.14 1.32
N THR A 14 7.95 12.21 1.64
CA THR A 14 7.77 11.32 2.81
C THR A 14 7.84 12.08 4.12
N SER A 15 8.68 13.10 4.24
CA SER A 15 8.74 13.95 5.43
C SER A 15 7.43 14.73 5.66
N ARG A 16 6.69 15.05 4.60
CA ARG A 16 5.42 15.79 4.67
C ARG A 16 4.19 14.88 4.77
N PHE A 17 4.20 13.76 4.07
CA PHE A 17 3.05 12.87 3.92
C PHE A 17 3.33 11.44 4.41
N GLY A 18 4.49 11.21 5.03
CA GLY A 18 4.87 9.92 5.55
C GLY A 18 3.95 9.46 6.67
N GLY A 19 3.91 8.15 6.85
CA GLY A 19 3.11 7.48 7.85
C GLY A 19 2.29 6.33 7.30
N LEU A 20 1.64 5.62 8.20
CA LEU A 20 0.77 4.50 7.87
C LEU A 20 -0.69 4.93 8.03
N TYR A 21 -1.38 5.01 6.90
CA TYR A 21 -2.78 5.43 6.82
C TYR A 21 -3.70 4.24 7.06
N ILE A 22 -4.85 4.46 7.70
CA ILE A 22 -5.92 3.45 7.80
C ILE A 22 -7.15 3.99 7.07
N TYR A 23 -7.69 3.17 6.17
CA TYR A 23 -8.95 3.42 5.48
C TYR A 23 -9.96 2.34 5.88
N ARG A 24 -11.15 2.75 6.27
CA ARG A 24 -12.30 1.87 6.49
C ARG A 24 -13.36 2.16 5.44
N ASP A 25 -13.73 1.13 4.69
CA ASP A 25 -14.74 1.25 3.62
C ASP A 25 -14.46 2.43 2.69
N LYS A 26 -13.16 2.62 2.33
CA LYS A 26 -12.61 3.72 1.52
C LYS A 26 -12.52 5.09 2.20
N PHE A 27 -12.99 5.24 3.43
CA PHE A 27 -12.87 6.49 4.19
C PHE A 27 -11.64 6.46 5.10
N ARG A 28 -10.89 7.55 5.08
CA ARG A 28 -9.71 7.68 5.95
C ARG A 28 -10.14 7.76 7.42
N VAL A 29 -9.51 6.97 8.26
CA VAL A 29 -9.69 7.00 9.71
C VAL A 29 -8.60 7.89 10.32
N LEU A 30 -8.97 9.05 10.83
CA LEU A 30 -8.04 9.93 11.55
C LEU A 30 -7.81 9.36 12.97
N PRO A 31 -6.63 9.59 13.61
CA PRO A 31 -5.49 10.39 13.11
C PRO A 31 -4.43 9.56 12.37
N TYR A 32 -4.73 8.31 12.00
CA TYR A 32 -3.76 7.43 11.32
C TYR A 32 -3.22 8.05 10.02
N GLY A 33 -1.91 7.91 9.82
CA GLY A 33 -1.21 8.52 8.69
C GLY A 33 -0.86 9.99 8.88
N ARG A 34 -1.04 10.56 10.07
CA ARG A 34 -0.43 11.84 10.40
C ARG A 34 1.02 11.62 10.79
N VAL A 35 1.90 12.53 10.35
CA VAL A 35 3.35 12.44 10.61
C VAL A 35 3.69 12.40 12.11
N ASP A 36 2.85 13.06 12.91
CA ASP A 36 2.98 13.18 14.36
C ASP A 36 2.26 12.06 15.14
N PHE A 37 1.65 11.08 14.45
CA PHE A 37 0.89 10.00 15.08
C PHE A 37 1.42 8.61 14.75
N ASP A 38 2.54 8.26 15.36
CA ASP A 38 3.15 6.93 15.27
C ASP A 38 2.47 5.93 16.21
N PHE A 39 1.33 5.39 15.79
CA PHE A 39 0.53 4.48 16.63
C PHE A 39 1.17 3.10 16.83
N LEU A 40 2.13 2.70 15.98
CA LEU A 40 2.91 1.47 16.12
C LEU A 40 4.22 1.66 16.90
N LYS A 41 4.55 2.91 17.24
CA LYS A 41 5.76 3.29 17.98
C LYS A 41 7.04 2.83 17.27
N PHE A 42 7.13 3.03 15.96
CA PHE A 42 8.29 2.67 15.17
C PHE A 42 9.56 3.37 15.67
N GLU A 43 9.48 4.67 15.96
CA GLU A 43 10.66 5.42 16.41
C GLU A 43 11.12 4.97 17.79
N GLU A 44 10.19 4.71 18.73
CA GLU A 44 10.54 4.18 20.07
C GLU A 44 11.17 2.79 19.97
N ARG A 45 10.61 1.90 19.14
CA ARG A 45 11.11 0.53 18.96
C ARG A 45 12.48 0.54 18.31
N ARG A 46 12.67 1.36 17.29
CA ARG A 46 13.95 1.51 16.59
C ARG A 46 15.04 2.03 17.51
N ALA A 47 14.74 2.97 18.41
CA ALA A 47 15.69 3.47 19.39
C ALA A 47 16.17 2.35 20.36
N LYS A 48 15.31 1.36 20.63
CA LYS A 48 15.66 0.23 21.51
C LYS A 48 16.46 -0.87 20.80
N ARG A 49 16.13 -1.18 19.51
CA ARG A 49 16.74 -2.27 18.74
C ARG A 49 16.79 -1.94 17.24
N ILE A 50 17.82 -1.22 16.82
CA ILE A 50 18.00 -0.77 15.44
C ILE A 50 18.05 -1.96 14.44
N GLY A 51 18.66 -3.07 14.82
CA GLY A 51 18.80 -4.24 13.94
C GLY A 51 17.48 -5.00 13.68
N GLU A 52 16.50 -4.88 14.59
CA GLU A 52 15.21 -5.57 14.49
C GLU A 52 14.11 -4.66 13.91
N TYR A 53 14.18 -3.34 14.19
CA TYR A 53 13.18 -2.37 13.77
C TYR A 53 13.76 -1.41 12.74
N PHE A 54 13.71 -1.83 11.47
CA PHE A 54 14.29 -1.07 10.37
C PHE A 54 13.49 0.19 10.00
N PHE A 55 12.16 0.09 10.03
CA PHE A 55 11.29 1.14 9.50
C PHE A 55 11.26 2.39 10.37
N ARG A 56 11.27 3.56 9.70
CA ARG A 56 11.02 4.87 10.31
C ARG A 56 9.66 5.37 9.90
N TYR A 57 8.84 5.77 10.86
CA TYR A 57 7.47 6.20 10.60
C TYR A 57 7.38 7.36 9.61
N ASN A 58 8.23 8.35 9.78
CA ASN A 58 8.27 9.54 8.91
C ASN A 58 9.02 9.34 7.57
N LYS A 59 9.56 8.17 7.32
CA LYS A 59 10.25 7.81 6.07
C LYS A 59 9.56 6.68 5.31
N MET A 60 8.37 6.30 5.74
CA MET A 60 7.53 5.32 5.08
C MET A 60 6.23 5.98 4.63
N PHE A 61 5.66 5.44 3.59
CA PHE A 61 4.33 5.76 3.12
C PHE A 61 3.58 4.47 2.83
N GLY A 62 2.44 4.30 3.46
CA GLY A 62 1.63 3.11 3.26
C GLY A 62 0.20 3.30 3.72
N TYR A 63 -0.67 2.39 3.32
CA TYR A 63 -2.03 2.38 3.82
C TYR A 63 -2.52 0.95 4.09
N LEU A 64 -3.45 0.86 5.03
CA LEU A 64 -4.18 -0.35 5.39
C LEU A 64 -5.66 -0.13 5.06
N GLY A 65 -6.21 -1.02 4.25
CA GLY A 65 -7.63 -1.05 3.96
C GLY A 65 -8.33 -2.05 4.88
N ILE A 66 -9.27 -1.59 5.69
CA ILE A 66 -10.16 -2.45 6.49
C ILE A 66 -11.59 -2.20 6.08
N THR A 67 -12.44 -3.20 6.28
CA THR A 67 -13.88 -3.08 6.05
C THR A 67 -14.65 -3.34 7.32
N ARG A 68 -15.84 -2.77 7.44
CA ARG A 68 -16.72 -3.01 8.58
C ARG A 68 -17.15 -4.47 8.65
N ASP A 69 -17.38 -5.10 7.49
CA ASP A 69 -17.83 -6.48 7.43
C ASP A 69 -16.76 -7.49 7.83
N ALA A 70 -15.52 -7.33 7.32
CA ALA A 70 -14.43 -8.24 7.66
C ALA A 70 -13.82 -7.96 9.05
N ASN A 71 -13.89 -6.70 9.51
CA ASN A 71 -13.23 -6.25 10.74
C ASN A 71 -14.23 -5.70 11.77
N ARG A 72 -15.33 -6.42 12.02
CA ARG A 72 -16.44 -5.98 12.90
C ARG A 72 -16.00 -5.63 14.31
N ASN A 73 -14.97 -6.31 14.81
CA ASN A 73 -14.45 -6.12 16.17
C ASN A 73 -13.54 -4.89 16.31
N LEU A 74 -13.07 -4.33 15.19
CA LEU A 74 -12.39 -3.05 15.20
C LEU A 74 -13.46 -1.94 15.19
N THR A 75 -13.67 -1.27 16.32
CA THR A 75 -14.75 -0.29 16.48
C THR A 75 -14.18 1.13 16.41
N ASP A 76 -14.87 2.02 15.68
CA ASP A 76 -14.52 3.43 15.63
C ASP A 76 -14.90 4.12 16.94
N LYS A 77 -14.11 5.10 17.36
CA LYS A 77 -14.48 6.01 18.45
C LYS A 77 -15.66 6.88 18.01
N ALA A 78 -16.53 7.24 18.95
CA ALA A 78 -17.71 8.06 18.68
C ALA A 78 -17.39 9.40 17.99
N GLY A 79 -16.25 10.02 18.34
CA GLY A 79 -15.72 11.23 17.72
C GLY A 79 -15.04 11.01 16.36
N ARG A 80 -15.03 9.80 15.81
CA ARG A 80 -14.32 9.42 14.59
C ARG A 80 -12.81 9.69 14.62
N GLU A 81 -12.25 9.86 15.80
CA GLU A 81 -10.82 10.09 16.02
C GLU A 81 -10.09 8.79 16.41
N GLY A 82 -10.09 7.83 15.52
CA GLY A 82 -9.40 6.57 15.67
C GLY A 82 -10.30 5.40 16.05
N LEU A 83 -9.63 4.28 16.30
CA LEU A 83 -10.24 3.03 16.73
C LEU A 83 -10.22 2.92 18.26
N ILE A 84 -11.25 2.27 18.83
CA ILE A 84 -11.30 1.95 20.26
C ILE A 84 -10.22 0.93 20.58
N GLU A 85 -9.46 1.16 21.66
CA GLU A 85 -8.38 0.27 22.10
C GLU A 85 -8.92 -0.98 22.83
N ASN A 86 -9.78 -1.73 22.15
CA ASN A 86 -10.30 -3.02 22.60
C ASN A 86 -9.29 -4.17 22.35
N LYS A 87 -9.68 -5.39 22.64
CA LYS A 87 -8.86 -6.59 22.40
C LYS A 87 -8.49 -6.73 20.92
N ALA A 88 -9.45 -6.57 20.01
CA ALA A 88 -9.23 -6.68 18.57
C ALA A 88 -8.23 -5.63 18.06
N TYR A 89 -8.29 -4.40 18.55
CA TYR A 89 -7.31 -3.37 18.21
C TYR A 89 -5.90 -3.71 18.70
N ARG A 90 -5.77 -4.27 19.92
CA ARG A 90 -4.46 -4.69 20.43
C ARG A 90 -3.85 -5.83 19.62
N GLU A 91 -4.68 -6.81 19.21
CA GLU A 91 -4.27 -7.90 18.32
C GLU A 91 -3.87 -7.37 16.95
N PHE A 92 -4.69 -6.56 16.31
CA PHE A 92 -4.39 -5.89 15.05
C PHE A 92 -3.06 -5.12 15.09
N LYS A 93 -2.82 -4.38 16.17
CA LYS A 93 -1.58 -3.63 16.34
C LYS A 93 -0.37 -4.55 16.51
N ARG A 94 -0.51 -5.66 17.25
CA ARG A 94 0.53 -6.67 17.39
C ARG A 94 0.87 -7.32 16.06
N ASP A 95 -0.13 -7.75 15.33
CA ASP A 95 0.04 -8.45 14.04
C ASP A 95 0.73 -7.53 13.01
N LEU A 96 0.39 -6.24 13.00
CA LEU A 96 1.11 -5.26 12.19
C LEU A 96 2.58 -5.09 12.59
N ILE A 97 2.87 -5.06 13.88
CA ILE A 97 4.25 -4.97 14.35
C ILE A 97 5.04 -6.19 13.91
N GLU A 98 4.49 -7.39 14.07
CA GLU A 98 5.10 -8.65 13.63
C GLU A 98 5.33 -8.64 12.12
N LEU A 99 4.34 -8.22 11.32
CA LEU A 99 4.47 -8.07 9.87
C LEU A 99 5.66 -7.15 9.51
N PHE A 100 5.79 -5.99 10.15
CA PHE A 100 6.88 -5.07 9.85
C PHE A 100 8.25 -5.60 10.31
N ILE A 101 8.30 -6.36 11.40
CA ILE A 101 9.53 -7.06 11.83
C ILE A 101 9.93 -8.12 10.79
N ASP A 102 8.98 -8.91 10.32
CA ASP A 102 9.24 -9.94 9.31
C ASP A 102 9.66 -9.34 7.98
N LEU A 103 9.03 -8.26 7.55
CA LEU A 103 9.46 -7.50 6.37
C LEU A 103 10.88 -6.94 6.55
N ALA A 104 11.20 -6.42 7.73
CA ALA A 104 12.53 -5.91 8.02
C ALA A 104 13.59 -7.03 7.94
N LYS A 105 13.32 -8.17 8.56
CA LYS A 105 14.22 -9.33 8.53
C LYS A 105 14.39 -9.89 7.12
N THR A 106 13.30 -9.96 6.36
CA THR A 106 13.32 -10.56 5.02
C THR A 106 14.02 -9.68 4.00
N TYR A 107 13.83 -8.36 4.06
CA TYR A 107 14.27 -7.47 2.98
C TYR A 107 15.40 -6.52 3.36
N PHE A 108 15.60 -6.23 4.67
CA PHE A 108 16.49 -5.18 5.13
C PHE A 108 17.48 -5.62 6.20
N ALA A 109 17.42 -6.86 6.70
CA ALA A 109 18.43 -7.35 7.63
C ALA A 109 19.82 -7.25 6.97
N THR A 110 20.80 -6.72 7.70
CA THR A 110 22.20 -6.77 7.27
C THR A 110 22.63 -8.24 7.24
N PRO A 111 23.24 -8.72 6.17
CA PRO A 111 23.65 -10.12 6.09
C PRO A 111 24.71 -10.44 7.14
N ASP A 112 24.46 -11.43 7.97
CA ASP A 112 25.58 -12.24 8.47
C ASP A 112 26.18 -12.98 7.27
N LYS A 113 27.50 -13.09 7.22
CA LYS A 113 28.25 -13.57 6.05
C LYS A 113 27.82 -14.94 5.50
N ASP A 114 27.08 -15.72 6.27
CA ASP A 114 26.59 -17.06 5.88
C ASP A 114 25.20 -17.05 5.22
N SER A 115 24.50 -15.89 5.19
CA SER A 115 23.14 -15.78 4.62
C SER A 115 23.08 -15.18 3.21
N ASP A 116 24.22 -14.76 2.65
CA ASP A 116 24.26 -14.04 1.38
C ASP A 116 23.74 -14.86 0.18
N ASN A 117 23.98 -16.19 0.16
CA ASN A 117 23.51 -17.04 -0.93
C ASN A 117 21.98 -17.28 -0.87
N ALA A 118 21.43 -17.60 0.29
CA ALA A 118 19.99 -17.81 0.45
C ALA A 118 19.17 -16.53 0.19
N ARG A 119 19.76 -15.37 0.50
CA ARG A 119 19.12 -14.06 0.31
C ARG A 119 19.13 -13.61 -1.14
N SER A 120 20.21 -13.86 -1.86
CA SER A 120 20.30 -13.59 -3.30
C SER A 120 19.29 -14.42 -4.09
N GLU A 121 19.10 -15.68 -3.74
CA GLU A 121 18.11 -16.57 -4.34
C GLU A 121 16.67 -16.10 -4.05
N GLN A 122 16.36 -15.74 -2.80
CA GLN A 122 15.05 -15.19 -2.44
C GLN A 122 14.75 -13.85 -3.13
N GLN A 123 15.72 -12.95 -3.20
CA GLN A 123 15.54 -11.66 -3.91
C GLN A 123 15.33 -11.88 -5.40
N GLU A 124 16.03 -12.83 -6.00
CA GLU A 124 15.86 -13.17 -7.41
C GLU A 124 14.49 -13.82 -7.68
N GLU A 125 14.01 -14.68 -6.79
CA GLU A 125 12.68 -15.28 -6.88
C GLU A 125 11.56 -14.22 -6.76
N ILE A 126 11.69 -13.31 -5.81
CA ILE A 126 10.75 -12.18 -5.63
C ILE A 126 10.77 -11.28 -6.86
N ARG A 127 11.96 -10.97 -7.43
CA ARG A 127 12.07 -10.18 -8.65
C ARG A 127 11.36 -10.89 -9.81
N LYS A 128 11.61 -12.16 -10.03
CA LYS A 128 10.94 -12.97 -11.07
C LYS A 128 9.43 -13.03 -10.89
N ARG A 129 8.96 -13.12 -9.63
CA ARG A 129 7.53 -13.09 -9.33
C ARG A 129 6.90 -11.73 -9.64
N ASN A 130 7.55 -10.63 -9.26
CA ASN A 130 7.09 -9.28 -9.53
C ASN A 130 7.09 -8.96 -11.03
N GLU A 131 8.10 -9.39 -11.77
CA GLU A 131 8.15 -9.29 -13.24
C GLU A 131 6.98 -10.04 -13.88
N LYS A 132 6.71 -11.28 -13.46
CA LYS A 132 5.55 -12.06 -13.96
C LYS A 132 4.22 -11.38 -13.65
N MET A 133 4.06 -10.81 -12.46
CA MET A 133 2.84 -10.08 -12.09
C MET A 133 2.67 -8.80 -12.92
N ALA A 134 3.73 -8.02 -13.11
CA ALA A 134 3.71 -6.82 -13.95
C ALA A 134 3.39 -7.14 -15.41
N ASP A 135 3.91 -8.23 -15.94
CA ASP A 135 3.62 -8.68 -17.31
C ASP A 135 2.18 -9.20 -17.45
N ALA A 136 1.65 -9.90 -16.43
CA ALA A 136 0.26 -10.32 -16.40
C ALA A 136 -0.69 -9.10 -16.34
N GLU A 137 -0.36 -8.11 -15.53
CA GLU A 137 -1.13 -6.86 -15.45
C GLU A 137 -1.13 -6.08 -16.76
N LYS A 138 0.03 -5.96 -17.41
CA LYS A 138 0.13 -5.34 -18.75
C LYS A 138 -0.73 -6.06 -19.78
N ARG A 139 -0.73 -7.39 -19.79
CA ARG A 139 -1.57 -8.20 -20.69
C ARG A 139 -3.06 -7.96 -20.42
N ASN A 140 -3.47 -7.93 -19.16
CA ASN A 140 -4.85 -7.68 -18.76
C ASN A 140 -5.30 -6.26 -19.20
N VAL A 141 -4.45 -5.24 -19.00
CA VAL A 141 -4.74 -3.87 -19.45
C VAL A 141 -4.84 -3.80 -20.97
N GLN A 142 -3.96 -4.48 -21.70
CA GLN A 142 -4.02 -4.52 -23.18
C GLN A 142 -5.29 -5.23 -23.67
N GLN A 143 -5.67 -6.35 -23.02
CA GLN A 143 -6.90 -7.06 -23.38
C GLN A 143 -8.14 -6.22 -23.09
N ALA A 144 -8.21 -5.57 -21.92
CA ALA A 144 -9.29 -4.67 -21.56
C ALA A 144 -9.41 -3.49 -22.54
N ARG A 145 -8.27 -2.90 -22.91
CA ARG A 145 -8.22 -1.82 -23.91
C ARG A 145 -8.70 -2.28 -25.28
N LYS A 146 -8.30 -3.47 -25.71
CA LYS A 146 -8.75 -4.04 -26.98
C LYS A 146 -10.24 -4.31 -26.97
N ALA A 147 -10.77 -4.95 -25.93
CA ALA A 147 -12.19 -5.21 -25.77
C ALA A 147 -13.01 -3.91 -25.79
N PHE A 148 -12.56 -2.88 -25.07
CA PHE A 148 -13.21 -1.57 -25.06
C PHE A 148 -13.20 -0.89 -26.45
N MET A 149 -12.10 -0.99 -27.19
CA MET A 149 -12.02 -0.45 -28.55
C MET A 149 -12.91 -1.20 -29.54
N ASP A 150 -13.06 -2.51 -29.37
CA ASP A 150 -13.95 -3.33 -30.18
C ASP A 150 -15.43 -3.02 -29.86
N GLU A 151 -15.76 -2.79 -28.61
CA GLU A 151 -17.09 -2.35 -28.16
C GLU A 151 -17.43 -0.95 -28.71
N LEU A 152 -16.50 0.01 -28.69
CA LEU A 152 -16.68 1.32 -29.28
C LEU A 152 -16.91 1.26 -30.79
N LYS A 153 -16.22 0.38 -31.53
CA LYS A 153 -16.44 0.19 -32.97
C LYS A 153 -17.79 -0.39 -33.25
N ASN A 154 -18.26 -1.32 -32.44
CA ASN A 154 -19.55 -1.98 -32.62
C ASN A 154 -20.74 -1.05 -32.29
N ASN A 155 -20.60 -0.20 -31.28
CA ASN A 155 -21.65 0.71 -30.83
C ASN A 155 -21.59 2.09 -31.53
N GLY A 156 -20.49 2.41 -32.19
CA GLY A 156 -20.31 3.69 -32.91
C GLY A 156 -21.41 4.01 -33.93
N PRO A 157 -21.84 3.06 -34.78
CA PRO A 157 -22.91 3.28 -35.73
C PRO A 157 -24.27 3.56 -35.09
N GLU A 158 -24.55 2.96 -33.94
CA GLU A 158 -25.81 3.14 -33.22
C GLU A 158 -25.86 4.51 -32.53
N ILE A 159 -24.76 4.94 -31.98
CA ILE A 159 -24.62 6.29 -31.40
C ILE A 159 -24.80 7.37 -32.45
N GLN A 160 -24.23 7.21 -33.66
CA GLN A 160 -24.43 8.14 -34.76
C GLN A 160 -25.87 8.20 -35.25
N LYS A 161 -26.57 7.07 -35.28
CA LYS A 161 -27.99 7.02 -35.58
C LYS A 161 -28.84 7.81 -34.59
N LEU A 162 -28.59 7.59 -33.31
CA LEU A 162 -29.31 8.29 -32.24
C LEU A 162 -29.02 9.79 -32.24
N GLN A 163 -27.80 10.20 -32.59
CA GLN A 163 -27.46 11.63 -32.73
C GLN A 163 -28.22 12.29 -33.88
N THR A 164 -28.34 11.62 -35.02
CA THR A 164 -29.10 12.16 -36.18
C THR A 164 -30.61 12.24 -35.87
N GLU A 165 -31.18 11.26 -35.18
CA GLU A 165 -32.57 11.27 -34.75
C GLU A 165 -32.90 12.38 -33.74
N VAL A 166 -31.95 12.80 -32.94
CA VAL A 166 -32.11 13.91 -31.95
C VAL A 166 -31.94 15.27 -32.64
N GLU A 167 -31.13 15.38 -33.71
CA GLU A 167 -30.94 16.62 -34.46
C GLU A 167 -32.12 16.91 -35.41
N ASP A 168 -32.92 15.88 -35.75
CA ASP A 168 -34.11 16.01 -36.62
C ASP A 168 -35.42 16.27 -35.84
N LEU A 169 -35.38 16.42 -34.49
CA LEU A 169 -36.49 16.74 -33.61
C LEU A 169 -36.46 18.23 -33.17
#